data_6a337155fb2df0eba16b97570a72cbe0
#
_entry.id   6a337155fb2df0eba16b97570a72cbe0
#
_cell.length_a   1.000
_cell.length_b   1.000
_cell.length_c   1.000
_cell.angle_alpha   90.00
_cell.angle_beta   90.00
_cell.angle_gamma   90.00
#
_symmetry.space_group_name_H-M   'P 1'
#
loop_
_entity.id
_entity.type
_entity.pdbx_description
1 polymer ?
#
loop_
_entity_poly.entity_id
_entity_poly.type
_entity_poly.pdbx_seq_one_letter_code
_entity_poly.pdbx_strand_id
1 'polypeptide(L)'
;VFILGLIAWDTNRGVLVSAIVAALVTGIVWLIWWSVSGPPDFARILGVPRLGSIPNDDSGPAPALADASSGTSDAYRELLTEIEGHTSGQILLVSSPSPGQGASTVALNLAISATQRGRRVALIDGDVAGHGVSRFLSTGSEPGLTDLADGSSTLAESARMWEIGPDSVLPIVPSGTTDSASEDALAGAGLAASIDRIAERADAVLIDSPPISWDGATAPLAAHADGTILVVTDAATDATVVDTRDRLSAAGAPVIGYVENRTKPPSFWRLPIVRMLKRTAGAFVAIALVYTGFTGYQIYDSWSGVERQAMDTAEAEVLLPPTIAPPPADIVENDPAVPPLEEVVVAAPTIEGAYRSLLLIGSDEVADLADVILLTVLPADDALDPFMVSLPRDLYVPNRCTSSYSRINATLRECVDVNAPTMLSLTVEDFTGIKVNSFAVFTFEGFAEVIDGIGGIEICADYPMRDWRAELDFPGGCVNADGAMALAWVRSRHTEQLVDGQWRSVPGAGDLMRNQHQQDVIIQLASKLRTFESPSDLSAKIDELSNAFIVDEGLGISDALSLAWSLRDIDITTIQRLVIPVKLGKTEAGQSVLLATAPFDEVLSEFYSSLLADPESTEEAFGSADPDQS
;
A
#
# COMPACT_ATOMS: atom_id res chain seq x y z
N VAL A 1 4.83 0.05 3.47
CA VAL A 1 3.59 -0.71 3.76
C VAL A 1 3.42 -1.85 2.76
N PHE A 2 3.73 -1.63 1.46
CA PHE A 2 3.62 -2.66 0.41
C PHE A 2 4.69 -3.76 0.55
N ILE A 3 5.93 -3.38 0.86
CA ILE A 3 7.04 -4.31 1.13
C ILE A 3 6.78 -5.13 2.42
N LEU A 4 6.16 -4.55 3.44
CA LEU A 4 5.76 -5.25 4.67
C LEU A 4 4.62 -6.25 4.45
N GLY A 5 3.78 -6.07 3.42
CA GLY A 5 2.71 -7.01 3.06
C GLY A 5 3.21 -8.28 2.36
N LEU A 6 4.31 -8.19 1.61
CA LEU A 6 4.92 -9.33 0.92
C LEU A 6 5.76 -10.22 1.85
N ILE A 7 6.26 -9.69 2.98
CA ILE A 7 7.11 -10.42 3.94
C ILE A 7 6.34 -11.47 4.78
N ALA A 8 5.01 -11.55 4.68
CA ALA A 8 4.18 -12.31 5.60
C ALA A 8 3.36 -13.44 4.94
N TRP A 9 3.79 -14.00 3.82
CA TRP A 9 3.03 -15.02 3.11
C TRP A 9 3.44 -16.45 3.50
N ASP A 10 3.07 -16.85 4.68
CA ASP A 10 2.89 -18.24 5.06
C ASP A 10 1.37 -18.53 5.06
N THR A 11 0.93 -19.73 4.76
CA THR A 11 -0.47 -20.10 4.45
C THR A 11 -1.52 -19.61 5.44
N ASN A 12 -1.15 -19.41 6.71
CA ASN A 12 -2.01 -18.80 7.73
C ASN A 12 -1.98 -17.25 7.74
N ARG A 13 -0.99 -16.63 7.12
CA ARG A 13 -0.83 -15.16 7.05
C ARG A 13 -1.42 -14.56 5.79
N GLY A 14 -1.60 -15.35 4.73
CA GLY A 14 -2.30 -14.93 3.51
C GLY A 14 -3.75 -14.50 3.77
N VAL A 15 -4.43 -15.20 4.70
CA VAL A 15 -5.78 -14.82 5.15
C VAL A 15 -5.75 -13.48 5.89
N LEU A 16 -4.72 -13.23 6.69
CA LEU A 16 -4.59 -11.99 7.48
C LEU A 16 -4.26 -10.79 6.58
N VAL A 17 -3.40 -10.96 5.59
CA VAL A 17 -3.09 -9.93 4.59
C VAL A 17 -4.28 -9.64 3.70
N SER A 18 -5.01 -10.66 3.24
CA SER A 18 -6.25 -10.49 2.49
C SER A 18 -7.32 -9.79 3.31
N ALA A 19 -7.44 -10.08 4.60
CA ALA A 19 -8.35 -9.40 5.52
C ALA A 19 -7.95 -7.93 5.75
N ILE A 20 -6.66 -7.62 5.88
CA ILE A 20 -6.14 -6.25 6.02
C ILE A 20 -6.38 -5.46 4.73
N VAL A 21 -6.11 -6.03 3.56
CA VAL A 21 -6.37 -5.39 2.26
C VAL A 21 -7.87 -5.16 2.09
N ALA A 22 -8.71 -6.14 2.40
CA ALA A 22 -10.18 -6.00 2.36
C ALA A 22 -10.66 -4.91 3.34
N ALA A 23 -10.13 -4.84 4.56
CA ALA A 23 -10.46 -3.82 5.54
C ALA A 23 -10.01 -2.41 5.09
N LEU A 24 -8.82 -2.29 4.50
CA LEU A 24 -8.33 -1.04 3.93
C LEU A 24 -9.17 -0.58 2.73
N VAL A 25 -9.51 -1.48 1.81
CA VAL A 25 -10.40 -1.18 0.68
C VAL A 25 -11.78 -0.79 1.18
N THR A 26 -12.35 -1.51 2.14
CA THR A 26 -13.65 -1.20 2.75
C THR A 26 -13.60 0.15 3.49
N GLY A 27 -12.52 0.42 4.23
CA GLY A 27 -12.29 1.70 4.91
C GLY A 27 -12.16 2.87 3.93
N ILE A 28 -11.46 2.69 2.82
CA ILE A 28 -11.32 3.69 1.76
C ILE A 28 -12.67 3.91 1.05
N VAL A 29 -13.39 2.84 0.71
CA VAL A 29 -14.74 2.93 0.12
C VAL A 29 -15.69 3.65 1.08
N TRP A 30 -15.63 3.35 2.38
CA TRP A 30 -16.41 4.03 3.41
C TRP A 30 -16.02 5.51 3.54
N LEU A 31 -14.73 5.86 3.54
CA LEU A 31 -14.21 7.23 3.54
C LEU A 31 -14.63 7.99 2.29
N ILE A 32 -14.60 7.36 1.12
CA ILE A 32 -15.10 7.93 -0.14
C ILE A 32 -16.60 8.14 -0.05
N TRP A 33 -17.34 7.14 0.42
CA TRP A 33 -18.79 7.23 0.59
C TRP A 33 -19.16 8.35 1.59
N TRP A 34 -18.48 8.42 2.73
CA TRP A 34 -18.69 9.49 3.72
C TRP A 34 -18.30 10.88 3.17
N SER A 35 -17.27 11.00 2.37
CA SER A 35 -16.86 12.26 1.73
C SER A 35 -17.78 12.66 0.57
N VAL A 36 -18.51 11.69 0.00
CA VAL A 36 -19.50 11.90 -1.09
C VAL A 36 -20.88 12.21 -0.52
N SER A 37 -21.19 11.75 0.70
CA SER A 37 -22.41 12.12 1.42
C SER A 37 -22.31 13.59 1.82
N GLY A 38 -22.81 14.48 0.96
CA GLY A 38 -22.95 15.91 1.27
C GLY A 38 -23.94 16.12 2.43
N PRO A 39 -24.05 17.36 2.99
CA PRO A 39 -25.11 17.67 3.93
C PRO A 39 -26.45 17.33 3.30
N PRO A 40 -27.46 16.92 4.12
CA PRO A 40 -28.77 16.55 3.62
C PRO A 40 -29.35 17.69 2.79
N ASP A 41 -29.88 17.36 1.62
CA ASP A 41 -30.59 18.32 0.76
C ASP A 41 -32.05 18.42 1.21
N PHE A 42 -32.30 19.24 2.23
CA PHE A 42 -33.59 19.40 2.82
C PHE A 42 -34.63 19.97 1.82
N ALA A 43 -34.21 20.74 0.80
CA ALA A 43 -35.13 21.21 -0.24
C ALA A 43 -35.73 20.03 -1.01
N ARG A 44 -34.91 19.03 -1.35
CA ARG A 44 -35.36 17.82 -2.04
C ARG A 44 -36.25 16.94 -1.14
N ILE A 45 -35.87 16.82 0.14
CA ILE A 45 -36.55 15.95 1.11
C ILE A 45 -37.93 16.51 1.47
N LEU A 46 -38.01 17.82 1.76
CA LEU A 46 -39.22 18.51 2.16
C LEU A 46 -40.13 18.88 0.98
N GLY A 47 -39.56 19.03 -0.21
CA GLY A 47 -40.30 19.52 -1.38
C GLY A 47 -40.70 21.00 -1.29
N VAL A 48 -40.05 21.77 -0.37
CA VAL A 48 -40.32 23.20 -0.14
C VAL A 48 -39.01 23.99 -0.24
N PRO A 49 -39.06 25.31 -0.53
CA PRO A 49 -37.88 26.14 -0.70
C PRO A 49 -37.12 26.34 0.62
N ARG A 50 -35.79 26.54 0.48
CA ARG A 50 -34.98 27.10 1.55
C ARG A 50 -35.22 28.61 1.62
N LEU A 51 -35.81 29.08 2.73
CA LEU A 51 -36.10 30.50 2.94
C LEU A 51 -34.85 31.28 3.38
N GLY A 52 -33.90 30.62 4.05
CA GLY A 52 -32.69 31.30 4.48
C GLY A 52 -31.72 30.41 5.24
N SER A 53 -30.58 31.01 5.58
CA SER A 53 -29.51 30.36 6.34
C SER A 53 -29.01 31.34 7.40
N ILE A 54 -29.15 30.97 8.66
CA ILE A 54 -28.71 31.76 9.81
C ILE A 54 -27.34 31.25 10.27
N PRO A 55 -26.30 32.10 10.24
CA PRO A 55 -24.99 31.70 10.73
C PRO A 55 -24.98 31.44 12.24
N ASN A 56 -24.03 30.64 12.71
CA ASN A 56 -23.84 30.46 14.14
C ASN A 56 -23.38 31.80 14.76
N ASP A 57 -24.08 32.25 15.80
CA ASP A 57 -23.83 33.50 16.48
C ASP A 57 -23.90 33.26 18.00
N ASP A 58 -22.87 33.67 18.72
CA ASP A 58 -22.74 33.50 20.16
C ASP A 58 -23.12 34.80 20.91
N SER A 59 -23.66 35.81 20.23
CA SER A 59 -24.07 37.12 20.82
C SER A 59 -25.34 37.08 21.67
N GLY A 60 -25.90 35.88 21.86
CA GLY A 60 -27.08 35.68 22.71
C GLY A 60 -28.38 35.37 21.94
N PRO A 61 -29.55 35.38 22.61
CA PRO A 61 -30.81 34.94 21.98
C PRO A 61 -31.39 35.95 20.99
N ALA A 62 -30.99 37.22 21.05
CA ALA A 62 -31.51 38.29 20.20
C ALA A 62 -30.41 39.02 19.42
N PRO A 63 -29.64 38.34 18.54
CA PRO A 63 -28.59 38.98 17.77
C PRO A 63 -29.10 40.13 16.88
N ALA A 64 -30.30 40.05 16.36
CA ALA A 64 -30.93 41.12 15.57
C ALA A 64 -31.13 42.43 16.34
N LEU A 65 -31.18 42.35 17.68
CA LEU A 65 -31.29 43.52 18.56
C LEU A 65 -29.90 43.98 19.03
N ALA A 66 -28.98 43.02 19.29
CA ALA A 66 -27.67 43.29 19.87
C ALA A 66 -26.76 44.07 18.89
N ASP A 67 -26.76 43.73 17.61
CA ASP A 67 -26.03 44.43 16.55
C ASP A 67 -26.78 44.40 15.24
N ALA A 68 -27.45 45.49 14.94
CA ALA A 68 -28.25 45.66 13.71
C ALA A 68 -27.38 45.62 12.42
N SER A 69 -26.06 45.76 12.52
CA SER A 69 -25.09 45.70 11.40
C SER A 69 -24.43 44.35 11.24
N SER A 70 -24.73 43.38 12.09
CA SER A 70 -24.11 42.06 12.01
C SER A 70 -24.60 41.25 10.81
N GLY A 71 -23.75 40.35 10.33
CA GLY A 71 -24.13 39.40 9.26
C GLY A 71 -25.35 38.51 9.65
N THR A 72 -25.53 38.26 10.95
CA THR A 72 -26.71 37.54 11.48
C THR A 72 -27.98 38.36 11.37
N SER A 73 -27.90 39.68 11.66
CA SER A 73 -29.04 40.61 11.47
C SER A 73 -29.43 40.75 10.00
N ASP A 74 -28.43 40.78 9.10
CA ASP A 74 -28.68 40.76 7.66
C ASP A 74 -29.40 39.48 7.23
N ALA A 75 -28.97 38.32 7.75
CA ALA A 75 -29.58 37.04 7.44
C ALA A 75 -31.06 36.98 7.86
N TYR A 76 -31.42 37.55 9.01
CA TYR A 76 -32.82 37.63 9.43
C TYR A 76 -33.64 38.60 8.57
N ARG A 77 -33.08 39.71 8.11
CA ARG A 77 -33.72 40.65 7.18
C ARG A 77 -33.96 40.03 5.80
N GLU A 78 -32.99 39.26 5.32
CA GLU A 78 -33.13 38.50 4.07
C GLU A 78 -34.19 37.41 4.21
N LEU A 79 -34.14 36.63 5.30
CA LEU A 79 -35.11 35.60 5.61
C LEU A 79 -36.54 36.15 5.66
N LEU A 80 -36.74 37.30 6.29
CA LEU A 80 -38.06 37.94 6.31
C LEU A 80 -38.56 38.30 4.90
N THR A 81 -37.66 38.78 4.03
CA THR A 81 -38.02 39.12 2.64
C THR A 81 -38.41 37.88 1.85
N GLU A 82 -37.71 36.77 2.04
CA GLU A 82 -38.06 35.50 1.40
C GLU A 82 -39.39 34.93 1.91
N ILE A 83 -39.66 35.01 3.22
CA ILE A 83 -40.96 34.59 3.78
C ILE A 83 -42.12 35.39 3.15
N GLU A 84 -41.99 36.72 3.08
CA GLU A 84 -42.99 37.62 2.48
C GLU A 84 -43.19 37.33 0.99
N GLY A 85 -42.18 36.84 0.29
CA GLY A 85 -42.28 36.43 -1.11
C GLY A 85 -42.97 35.08 -1.33
N HIS A 86 -43.01 34.23 -0.32
CA HIS A 86 -43.53 32.86 -0.43
C HIS A 86 -44.91 32.65 0.18
N THR A 87 -45.34 33.51 1.08
CA THR A 87 -46.67 33.41 1.71
C THR A 87 -47.31 34.77 1.92
N SER A 88 -48.65 34.78 1.79
CA SER A 88 -49.48 35.89 2.22
C SER A 88 -50.21 35.58 3.55
N GLY A 89 -49.85 34.46 4.18
CA GLY A 89 -50.42 34.06 5.46
C GLY A 89 -50.06 35.04 6.55
N GLN A 90 -51.00 35.33 7.42
CA GLN A 90 -50.84 36.26 8.54
C GLN A 90 -50.29 35.58 9.78
N ILE A 91 -50.68 34.31 10.02
CA ILE A 91 -50.30 33.55 11.21
C ILE A 91 -49.31 32.46 10.82
N LEU A 92 -48.07 32.57 11.26
CA LEU A 92 -47.02 31.63 10.91
C LEU A 92 -46.48 30.91 12.16
N LEU A 93 -46.45 29.60 12.08
CA LEU A 93 -45.84 28.74 13.09
C LEU A 93 -44.32 28.60 12.81
N VAL A 94 -43.51 28.73 13.83
CA VAL A 94 -42.05 28.45 13.77
C VAL A 94 -41.77 27.24 14.64
N SER A 95 -41.32 26.17 14.03
CA SER A 95 -41.07 24.90 14.72
C SER A 95 -39.78 24.22 14.24
N SER A 96 -39.36 23.15 14.90
CA SER A 96 -38.19 22.37 14.52
C SER A 96 -38.43 20.87 14.67
N PRO A 97 -37.68 20.00 13.96
CA PRO A 97 -37.80 18.55 14.08
C PRO A 97 -37.43 18.01 15.47
N SER A 98 -36.57 18.71 16.19
CA SER A 98 -36.07 18.28 17.52
C SER A 98 -35.77 19.49 18.40
N PRO A 99 -35.76 19.32 19.74
CA PRO A 99 -35.43 20.39 20.65
C PRO A 99 -33.99 20.91 20.42
N GLY A 100 -33.79 22.20 20.72
CA GLY A 100 -32.46 22.84 20.65
C GLY A 100 -31.97 23.21 19.25
N GLN A 101 -32.79 23.08 18.21
CA GLN A 101 -32.45 23.51 16.86
C GLN A 101 -32.64 25.03 16.63
N GLY A 102 -33.18 25.74 17.59
CA GLY A 102 -33.23 27.20 17.61
C GLY A 102 -34.51 27.81 17.05
N ALA A 103 -35.63 27.08 17.02
CA ALA A 103 -36.94 27.62 16.58
C ALA A 103 -37.33 28.91 17.31
N SER A 104 -37.25 28.91 18.65
CA SER A 104 -37.54 30.08 19.48
C SER A 104 -36.63 31.28 19.19
N THR A 105 -35.35 31.04 18.96
CA THR A 105 -34.39 32.07 18.56
C THR A 105 -34.73 32.65 17.19
N VAL A 106 -35.10 31.80 16.23
CA VAL A 106 -35.52 32.25 14.89
C VAL A 106 -36.82 33.01 14.96
N ALA A 107 -37.84 32.54 15.69
CA ALA A 107 -39.13 33.22 15.88
C ALA A 107 -38.93 34.62 16.47
N LEU A 108 -38.15 34.75 17.56
CA LEU A 108 -37.87 36.02 18.22
C LEU A 108 -37.17 37.03 17.29
N ASN A 109 -36.12 36.60 16.59
CA ASN A 109 -35.34 37.50 15.74
C ASN A 109 -36.07 37.88 14.44
N LEU A 110 -36.92 36.99 13.92
CA LEU A 110 -37.88 37.37 12.84
C LEU A 110 -38.89 38.41 13.28
N ALA A 111 -39.46 38.26 14.48
CA ALA A 111 -40.38 39.22 15.04
C ALA A 111 -39.72 40.60 15.24
N ILE A 112 -38.49 40.61 15.79
CA ILE A 112 -37.69 41.84 15.94
C ILE A 112 -37.42 42.47 14.57
N SER A 113 -36.95 41.71 13.60
CA SER A 113 -36.64 42.23 12.26
C SER A 113 -37.86 42.78 11.53
N ALA A 114 -38.99 42.13 11.67
CA ALA A 114 -40.26 42.61 11.07
C ALA A 114 -40.78 43.90 11.76
N THR A 115 -40.66 43.97 13.09
CA THR A 115 -41.03 45.20 13.84
C THR A 115 -40.10 46.37 13.51
N GLN A 116 -38.80 46.11 13.37
CA GLN A 116 -37.82 47.13 12.93
C GLN A 116 -38.13 47.68 11.51
N ARG A 117 -38.78 46.90 10.65
CA ARG A 117 -39.27 47.33 9.34
C ARG A 117 -40.61 48.10 9.39
N GLY A 118 -41.13 48.35 10.59
CA GLY A 118 -42.37 49.09 10.78
C GLY A 118 -43.65 48.25 10.64
N ARG A 119 -43.54 46.90 10.62
CA ARG A 119 -44.67 46.00 10.64
C ARG A 119 -45.22 45.87 12.07
N ARG A 120 -46.55 45.79 12.22
CA ARG A 120 -47.17 45.44 13.49
C ARG A 120 -47.14 43.92 13.64
N VAL A 121 -46.21 43.42 14.42
CA VAL A 121 -46.01 41.97 14.64
C VAL A 121 -46.39 41.63 16.08
N ALA A 122 -47.05 40.49 16.26
CA ALA A 122 -47.21 39.87 17.58
C ALA A 122 -46.46 38.55 17.61
N LEU A 123 -45.71 38.31 18.69
CA LEU A 123 -45.03 37.05 18.94
C LEU A 123 -45.75 36.30 20.06
N ILE A 124 -46.10 35.05 19.81
CA ILE A 124 -46.79 34.17 20.77
C ILE A 124 -45.81 33.06 21.15
N ASP A 125 -45.60 32.84 22.44
CA ASP A 125 -44.86 31.68 22.94
C ASP A 125 -45.85 30.51 23.13
N GLY A 126 -45.82 29.57 22.23
CA GLY A 126 -46.60 28.33 22.25
C GLY A 126 -45.88 27.15 22.89
N ASP A 127 -44.63 27.32 23.31
CA ASP A 127 -43.88 26.29 24.04
C ASP A 127 -44.19 26.38 25.55
N VAL A 128 -45.35 25.87 25.91
CA VAL A 128 -45.84 25.93 27.31
C VAL A 128 -45.02 25.06 28.27
N ALA A 129 -44.40 23.99 27.79
CA ALA A 129 -43.59 23.08 28.61
C ALA A 129 -42.15 23.58 28.79
N GLY A 130 -41.55 24.12 27.72
CA GLY A 130 -40.15 24.57 27.70
C GLY A 130 -39.96 26.07 27.88
N HIS A 131 -41.07 26.85 27.93
CA HIS A 131 -41.06 28.31 27.98
C HIS A 131 -40.18 28.95 26.90
N GLY A 132 -40.33 28.52 25.70
CA GLY A 132 -39.60 28.91 24.48
C GLY A 132 -39.05 30.34 24.48
N VAL A 133 -39.77 31.30 23.87
CA VAL A 133 -39.39 32.71 23.86
C VAL A 133 -39.49 33.35 25.24
N SER A 134 -40.41 32.91 26.11
CA SER A 134 -40.63 33.50 27.43
C SER A 134 -39.42 33.45 28.34
N ARG A 135 -38.59 32.42 28.22
CA ARG A 135 -37.33 32.28 28.99
C ARG A 135 -36.28 33.35 28.66
N PHE A 136 -36.38 33.96 27.48
CA PHE A 136 -35.48 35.05 27.08
C PHE A 136 -35.95 36.41 27.62
N LEU A 137 -37.20 36.47 28.03
CA LEU A 137 -37.82 37.67 28.58
C LEU A 137 -37.71 37.60 30.11
N SER A 138 -37.03 38.52 30.73
CA SER A 138 -36.90 38.56 32.18
C SER A 138 -38.21 38.92 32.92
N THR A 139 -39.36 38.86 32.25
CA THR A 139 -40.66 39.38 32.73
C THR A 139 -41.59 38.30 33.27
N GLY A 140 -41.16 37.04 33.31
CA GLY A 140 -42.04 35.91 33.67
C GLY A 140 -42.95 35.44 32.54
N SER A 141 -43.54 34.24 32.73
CA SER A 141 -44.40 33.59 31.71
C SER A 141 -45.90 33.82 31.95
N GLU A 142 -46.32 34.28 33.10
CA GLU A 142 -47.74 34.40 33.51
C GLU A 142 -48.16 35.85 33.74
N PRO A 143 -49.41 36.20 33.41
CA PRO A 143 -50.36 35.45 32.59
C PRO A 143 -49.92 35.47 31.11
N GLY A 144 -50.35 34.45 30.31
CA GLY A 144 -49.98 34.31 28.92
C GLY A 144 -51.01 33.61 28.04
N LEU A 145 -50.55 32.81 27.06
CA LEU A 145 -51.41 32.17 26.04
C LEU A 145 -52.43 31.21 26.68
N THR A 146 -52.01 30.38 27.63
CA THR A 146 -52.91 29.42 28.31
C THR A 146 -54.00 30.13 29.10
N ASP A 147 -53.65 31.21 29.81
CA ASP A 147 -54.57 32.02 30.60
C ASP A 147 -55.53 32.81 29.69
N LEU A 148 -55.10 33.17 28.48
CA LEU A 148 -56.02 33.76 27.45
C LEU A 148 -56.98 32.74 26.88
N ALA A 149 -56.46 31.49 26.65
CA ALA A 149 -57.24 30.41 26.05
C ALA A 149 -58.36 29.91 26.99
N ASP A 150 -58.10 29.84 28.29
CA ASP A 150 -59.10 29.45 29.30
C ASP A 150 -60.02 30.61 29.77
N GLY A 151 -59.68 31.85 29.38
CA GLY A 151 -60.43 33.05 29.72
C GLY A 151 -60.16 33.60 31.13
N SER A 152 -59.17 33.13 31.82
CA SER A 152 -58.78 33.63 33.15
C SER A 152 -58.05 34.97 33.10
N SER A 153 -57.53 35.37 31.89
CA SER A 153 -56.83 36.63 31.68
C SER A 153 -57.34 37.32 30.40
N THR A 154 -57.12 38.64 30.31
CA THR A 154 -57.37 39.43 29.10
C THR A 154 -56.10 39.67 28.29
N LEU A 155 -56.25 39.98 26.99
CA LEU A 155 -55.04 40.23 26.12
C LEU A 155 -54.21 41.41 26.65
N ALA A 156 -54.80 42.41 27.29
CA ALA A 156 -54.07 43.53 27.87
C ALA A 156 -53.26 43.16 29.09
N GLU A 157 -53.66 42.13 29.83
CA GLU A 157 -52.93 41.59 30.99
C GLU A 157 -51.87 40.58 30.61
N SER A 158 -52.13 39.81 29.53
CA SER A 158 -51.20 38.75 29.09
C SER A 158 -50.11 39.25 28.15
N ALA A 159 -50.37 40.28 27.34
CA ALA A 159 -49.35 40.78 26.40
C ALA A 159 -48.29 41.62 27.12
N ARG A 160 -47.03 41.32 26.81
CA ARG A 160 -45.87 42.10 27.26
C ARG A 160 -45.39 42.98 26.11
N MET A 161 -45.29 44.28 26.37
CA MET A 161 -44.81 45.25 25.38
C MET A 161 -43.29 45.39 25.52
N TRP A 162 -42.55 44.75 24.64
CA TRP A 162 -41.09 44.75 24.69
C TRP A 162 -40.51 45.85 23.79
N GLU A 163 -39.83 46.82 24.40
CA GLU A 163 -39.16 47.91 23.68
C GLU A 163 -37.92 47.40 23.00
N ILE A 164 -37.87 47.44 21.67
CA ILE A 164 -36.76 46.99 20.84
C ILE A 164 -36.03 48.14 20.13
N GLY A 165 -36.49 49.36 20.34
CA GLY A 165 -35.91 50.58 19.81
C GLY A 165 -36.71 51.83 20.23
N PRO A 166 -36.24 53.06 19.91
CA PRO A 166 -36.87 54.30 20.37
C PRO A 166 -38.36 54.45 20.06
N ASP A 167 -38.79 53.95 18.90
CA ASP A 167 -40.19 54.02 18.45
C ASP A 167 -40.72 52.63 18.05
N SER A 168 -40.07 51.54 18.51
CA SER A 168 -40.40 50.19 18.09
C SER A 168 -40.68 49.30 19.29
N VAL A 169 -41.89 48.77 19.35
CA VAL A 169 -42.36 47.90 20.42
C VAL A 169 -42.85 46.60 19.83
N LEU A 170 -42.39 45.47 20.35
CA LEU A 170 -42.84 44.14 19.98
C LEU A 170 -43.77 43.61 21.07
N PRO A 171 -45.07 43.43 20.79
CA PRO A 171 -46.01 42.72 21.65
C PRO A 171 -45.66 41.22 21.69
N ILE A 172 -45.43 40.67 22.89
CA ILE A 172 -45.14 39.27 23.13
C ILE A 172 -46.22 38.72 24.07
N VAL A 173 -46.87 37.63 23.69
CA VAL A 173 -47.73 36.86 24.57
C VAL A 173 -46.95 35.67 25.08
N PRO A 174 -46.57 35.65 26.37
CA PRO A 174 -45.85 34.54 26.99
C PRO A 174 -46.68 33.25 26.97
N SER A 175 -46.06 32.12 27.32
CA SER A 175 -46.71 30.79 27.35
C SER A 175 -47.88 30.70 28.33
N GLY A 176 -47.83 31.41 29.44
CA GLY A 176 -48.86 31.40 30.49
C GLY A 176 -48.58 30.35 31.57
N THR A 177 -49.63 30.06 32.33
CA THR A 177 -49.61 29.06 33.42
C THR A 177 -49.39 27.66 32.84
N THR A 178 -48.51 26.87 33.50
CA THR A 178 -48.14 25.52 33.04
C THR A 178 -48.59 24.47 34.03
N ASP A 179 -49.84 24.04 33.88
CA ASP A 179 -50.42 22.92 34.61
C ASP A 179 -51.16 21.96 33.67
N SER A 180 -51.71 20.88 34.19
CA SER A 180 -52.45 19.90 33.39
C SER A 180 -53.75 20.48 32.77
N ALA A 181 -54.25 21.57 33.29
CA ALA A 181 -55.42 22.25 32.73
C ALA A 181 -55.04 23.14 31.55
N SER A 182 -53.79 23.57 31.47
CA SER A 182 -53.25 24.43 30.42
C SER A 182 -53.19 23.71 29.07
N GLU A 183 -52.88 22.42 29.05
CA GLU A 183 -52.91 21.61 27.84
C GLU A 183 -54.34 21.45 27.29
N ASP A 184 -55.34 21.28 28.19
CA ASP A 184 -56.75 21.22 27.83
C ASP A 184 -57.25 22.56 27.30
N ALA A 185 -56.77 23.68 27.86
CA ALA A 185 -57.10 25.02 27.38
C ALA A 185 -56.63 25.28 25.94
N LEU A 186 -55.43 24.77 25.58
CA LEU A 186 -54.93 24.88 24.22
C LEU A 186 -55.72 24.04 23.21
N ALA A 187 -56.33 22.96 23.63
CA ALA A 187 -57.23 22.17 22.79
C ALA A 187 -58.65 22.75 22.66
N GLY A 188 -58.95 23.78 23.43
CA GLY A 188 -60.26 24.40 23.51
C GLY A 188 -60.57 25.52 22.46
N ALA A 189 -61.79 25.84 22.28
CA ALA A 189 -62.26 26.94 21.36
C ALA A 189 -61.73 28.34 21.76
N GLY A 190 -61.28 28.52 23.01
CA GLY A 190 -60.70 29.76 23.51
C GLY A 190 -59.38 30.13 22.88
N LEU A 191 -58.54 29.12 22.49
CA LEU A 191 -57.28 29.34 21.79
C LEU A 191 -57.51 30.04 20.44
N ALA A 192 -58.42 29.50 19.62
CA ALA A 192 -58.78 30.08 18.33
C ALA A 192 -59.19 31.55 18.46
N ALA A 193 -60.14 31.82 19.37
CA ALA A 193 -60.66 33.20 19.60
C ALA A 193 -59.53 34.13 20.13
N SER A 194 -58.56 33.62 20.82
CA SER A 194 -57.44 34.41 21.33
C SER A 194 -56.40 34.73 20.22
N ILE A 195 -56.07 33.76 19.38
CA ILE A 195 -55.21 33.98 18.22
C ILE A 195 -55.87 34.95 17.21
N ASP A 196 -57.13 34.78 16.91
CA ASP A 196 -57.90 35.69 16.03
C ASP A 196 -57.91 37.13 16.55
N ARG A 197 -58.15 37.35 17.84
CA ARG A 197 -58.09 38.68 18.46
C ARG A 197 -56.72 39.34 18.40
N ILE A 198 -55.64 38.54 18.44
CA ILE A 198 -54.28 39.03 18.27
C ILE A 198 -54.04 39.39 16.80
N ALA A 199 -54.49 38.54 15.86
CA ALA A 199 -54.33 38.73 14.43
C ALA A 199 -55.09 39.97 13.92
N GLU A 200 -56.22 40.28 14.47
CA GLU A 200 -56.98 41.54 14.14
C GLU A 200 -56.16 42.82 14.42
N ARG A 201 -55.12 42.74 15.29
CA ARG A 201 -54.32 43.89 15.72
C ARG A 201 -52.95 43.93 15.14
N ALA A 202 -52.53 42.87 14.49
CA ALA A 202 -51.19 42.69 13.92
C ALA A 202 -51.22 42.48 12.41
N ASP A 203 -50.17 42.88 11.72
CA ASP A 203 -50.03 42.61 10.29
C ASP A 203 -49.45 41.19 10.09
N ALA A 204 -48.77 40.63 11.11
CA ALA A 204 -48.28 39.26 11.16
C ALA A 204 -48.23 38.73 12.60
N VAL A 205 -48.54 37.47 12.78
CA VAL A 205 -48.42 36.74 14.05
C VAL A 205 -47.44 35.62 13.88
N LEU A 206 -46.41 35.59 14.71
CA LEU A 206 -45.45 34.49 14.77
C LEU A 206 -45.74 33.67 16.03
N ILE A 207 -45.87 32.36 15.88
CA ILE A 207 -46.10 31.43 16.97
C ILE A 207 -44.85 30.59 17.12
N ASP A 208 -44.08 30.75 18.21
CA ASP A 208 -43.01 29.86 18.59
C ASP A 208 -43.63 28.57 19.13
N SER A 209 -43.22 27.41 18.61
CA SER A 209 -43.76 26.13 19.04
C SER A 209 -42.68 25.09 19.30
N PRO A 210 -42.88 24.19 20.26
CA PRO A 210 -42.02 23.04 20.43
C PRO A 210 -42.11 22.11 19.22
N PRO A 211 -41.19 21.12 19.11
CA PRO A 211 -41.30 20.10 18.07
C PRO A 211 -42.59 19.30 18.17
N ILE A 212 -43.35 19.15 17.06
CA ILE A 212 -44.65 18.46 17.03
C ILE A 212 -44.58 17.00 17.47
N SER A 213 -43.41 16.41 17.46
CA SER A 213 -43.16 15.04 17.92
C SER A 213 -43.01 14.93 19.45
N TRP A 214 -42.91 16.04 20.18
CA TRP A 214 -42.45 16.05 21.57
C TRP A 214 -43.58 16.26 22.58
N ASP A 215 -44.52 17.13 22.26
CA ASP A 215 -45.69 17.33 23.12
C ASP A 215 -46.98 17.54 22.32
N GLY A 216 -48.11 17.57 23.02
CA GLY A 216 -49.42 17.74 22.42
C GLY A 216 -49.78 19.19 22.05
N ALA A 217 -49.00 20.19 22.50
CA ALA A 217 -49.38 21.61 22.36
C ALA A 217 -49.23 22.13 20.92
N THR A 218 -48.31 21.60 20.16
CA THR A 218 -48.02 22.06 18.77
C THR A 218 -49.19 21.79 17.80
N ALA A 219 -49.88 20.68 17.92
CA ALA A 219 -50.95 20.32 17.00
C ALA A 219 -52.15 21.29 17.06
N PRO A 220 -52.66 21.69 18.24
CA PRO A 220 -53.69 22.75 18.36
C PRO A 220 -53.25 24.10 17.79
N LEU A 221 -51.99 24.51 18.04
CA LEU A 221 -51.45 25.76 17.51
C LEU A 221 -51.33 25.72 15.98
N ALA A 222 -50.89 24.59 15.44
CA ALA A 222 -50.76 24.35 14.01
C ALA A 222 -52.12 24.48 13.28
N ALA A 223 -53.20 24.04 13.91
CA ALA A 223 -54.55 24.13 13.32
C ALA A 223 -55.02 25.58 13.05
N HIS A 224 -54.36 26.57 13.66
CA HIS A 224 -54.71 28.00 13.51
C HIS A 224 -53.63 28.78 12.74
N ALA A 225 -52.57 28.12 12.25
CA ALA A 225 -51.51 28.74 11.47
C ALA A 225 -51.75 28.58 9.97
N ASP A 226 -51.49 29.63 9.18
CA ASP A 226 -51.54 29.60 7.72
C ASP A 226 -50.41 28.77 7.09
N GLY A 227 -49.34 28.55 7.84
CA GLY A 227 -48.19 27.74 7.41
C GLY A 227 -47.08 27.66 8.44
N THR A 228 -46.16 26.77 8.23
CA THR A 228 -45.03 26.54 9.14
C THR A 228 -43.69 26.86 8.48
N ILE A 229 -42.85 27.59 9.21
CA ILE A 229 -41.43 27.76 8.94
C ILE A 229 -40.66 26.69 9.74
N LEU A 230 -40.02 25.76 9.06
CA LEU A 230 -39.28 24.67 9.72
C LEU A 230 -37.82 25.04 9.92
N VAL A 231 -37.36 25.09 11.17
CA VAL A 231 -35.98 25.40 11.52
C VAL A 231 -35.20 24.10 11.64
N VAL A 232 -34.16 23.93 10.83
CA VAL A 232 -33.32 22.72 10.77
C VAL A 232 -31.84 23.07 11.01
N THR A 233 -31.11 22.13 11.54
CA THR A 233 -29.65 22.22 11.69
C THR A 233 -28.96 20.99 11.06
N ASP A 234 -27.63 21.00 10.98
CA ASP A 234 -26.84 19.87 10.53
C ASP A 234 -27.09 18.56 11.34
N ALA A 235 -27.71 18.68 12.52
CA ALA A 235 -28.07 17.54 13.38
C ALA A 235 -29.38 16.87 13.02
N ALA A 236 -30.22 17.50 12.19
CA ALA A 236 -31.49 16.92 11.76
C ALA A 236 -31.28 15.76 10.79
N THR A 237 -32.00 14.67 10.98
CA THR A 237 -31.99 13.53 10.06
C THR A 237 -33.15 13.63 9.06
N ASP A 238 -32.97 13.02 7.89
CA ASP A 238 -33.99 12.97 6.85
C ASP A 238 -35.32 12.43 7.40
N ALA A 239 -35.24 11.37 8.21
CA ALA A 239 -36.41 10.73 8.80
C ALA A 239 -37.19 11.67 9.76
N THR A 240 -36.48 12.41 10.64
CA THR A 240 -37.10 13.32 11.60
C THR A 240 -37.73 14.52 10.90
N VAL A 241 -37.10 15.00 9.82
CA VAL A 241 -37.59 16.13 9.04
C VAL A 241 -38.88 15.78 8.27
N VAL A 242 -38.91 14.57 7.66
CA VAL A 242 -40.11 14.06 6.95
C VAL A 242 -41.24 13.81 7.92
N ASP A 243 -41.00 13.14 9.06
CA ASP A 243 -42.03 12.90 10.07
C ASP A 243 -42.66 14.23 10.58
N THR A 244 -41.81 15.22 10.86
CA THR A 244 -42.26 16.55 11.30
C THR A 244 -43.13 17.25 10.24
N ARG A 245 -42.68 17.25 8.98
CA ARG A 245 -43.47 17.81 7.86
C ARG A 245 -44.86 17.17 7.77
N ASP A 246 -44.88 15.84 7.82
CA ASP A 246 -46.11 15.07 7.63
C ASP A 246 -47.10 15.31 8.79
N ARG A 247 -46.62 15.40 10.05
CA ARG A 247 -47.42 15.72 11.23
C ARG A 247 -47.95 17.15 11.20
N LEU A 248 -47.10 18.13 10.85
CA LEU A 248 -47.53 19.53 10.72
C LEU A 248 -48.58 19.71 9.63
N SER A 249 -48.40 19.03 8.49
CA SER A 249 -49.39 19.04 7.41
C SER A 249 -50.70 18.39 7.83
N ALA A 250 -50.67 17.29 8.57
CA ALA A 250 -51.86 16.63 9.12
C ALA A 250 -52.57 17.48 10.18
N ALA A 251 -51.85 18.32 10.91
CA ALA A 251 -52.38 19.25 11.89
C ALA A 251 -52.97 20.56 11.27
N GLY A 252 -52.84 20.78 9.96
CA GLY A 252 -53.40 21.92 9.24
C GLY A 252 -52.41 23.05 8.92
N ALA A 253 -51.16 22.96 9.35
CA ALA A 253 -50.11 23.95 9.06
C ALA A 253 -49.02 23.37 8.15
N PRO A 254 -49.22 23.36 6.83
CA PRO A 254 -48.21 22.83 5.92
C PRO A 254 -46.90 23.61 6.04
N VAL A 255 -45.78 22.90 5.88
CA VAL A 255 -44.45 23.55 5.84
C VAL A 255 -44.32 24.34 4.55
N ILE A 256 -44.20 25.67 4.66
CA ILE A 256 -44.07 26.60 3.52
C ILE A 256 -42.62 26.78 3.07
N GLY A 257 -41.68 26.50 3.96
CA GLY A 257 -40.25 26.56 3.70
C GLY A 257 -39.45 26.23 4.94
N TYR A 258 -38.14 26.13 4.77
CA TYR A 258 -37.23 25.81 5.88
C TYR A 258 -36.09 26.81 6.01
N VAL A 259 -35.54 26.91 7.23
CA VAL A 259 -34.41 27.76 7.59
C VAL A 259 -33.31 26.87 8.11
N GLU A 260 -32.12 26.97 7.52
CA GLU A 260 -30.92 26.33 8.06
C GLU A 260 -30.33 27.21 9.15
N ASN A 261 -30.36 26.76 10.40
CA ASN A 261 -29.85 27.51 11.55
C ASN A 261 -28.48 27.01 12.00
N ARG A 262 -27.68 27.90 12.60
CA ARG A 262 -26.32 27.62 13.10
C ARG A 262 -25.38 27.09 12.01
N THR A 263 -25.52 27.61 10.81
CA THR A 263 -24.66 27.22 9.71
C THR A 263 -23.23 27.71 9.95
N LYS A 264 -22.29 26.81 9.78
CA LYS A 264 -20.87 27.20 9.78
C LYS A 264 -20.57 27.93 8.47
N PRO A 265 -19.70 28.98 8.48
CA PRO A 265 -19.26 29.59 7.24
C PRO A 265 -18.66 28.50 6.34
N PRO A 266 -18.86 28.58 5.01
CA PRO A 266 -18.36 27.57 4.08
C PRO A 266 -16.85 27.44 4.25
N SER A 267 -16.38 26.36 4.86
CA SER A 267 -14.96 26.11 4.98
C SER A 267 -14.40 25.92 3.56
N PHE A 268 -13.14 26.36 3.33
CA PHE A 268 -12.41 26.13 2.07
C PHE A 268 -12.53 24.68 1.57
N TRP A 269 -12.56 23.72 2.50
CA TRP A 269 -12.71 22.30 2.22
C TRP A 269 -14.07 21.87 1.68
N ARG A 270 -15.11 22.74 1.75
CA ARG A 270 -16.47 22.49 1.24
C ARG A 270 -16.71 23.10 -0.15
N LEU A 271 -15.75 23.83 -0.71
CA LEU A 271 -15.85 24.38 -2.07
C LEU A 271 -16.06 23.24 -3.08
N PRO A 272 -16.91 23.43 -4.11
CA PRO A 272 -17.17 22.40 -5.13
C PRO A 272 -15.90 21.87 -5.79
N ILE A 273 -14.94 22.76 -6.05
CA ILE A 273 -13.66 22.41 -6.65
C ILE A 273 -12.81 21.52 -5.73
N VAL A 274 -12.81 21.78 -4.41
CA VAL A 274 -12.08 20.95 -3.44
C VAL A 274 -12.75 19.58 -3.29
N ARG A 275 -14.08 19.51 -3.35
CA ARG A 275 -14.80 18.24 -3.40
C ARG A 275 -14.49 17.45 -4.66
N MET A 276 -14.41 18.10 -5.81
CA MET A 276 -14.00 17.47 -7.07
C MET A 276 -12.57 16.95 -7.00
N LEU A 277 -11.61 17.76 -6.49
CA LEU A 277 -10.22 17.35 -6.29
C LEU A 277 -10.09 16.15 -5.34
N LYS A 278 -10.84 16.11 -4.25
CA LYS A 278 -10.86 14.95 -3.34
C LYS A 278 -11.39 13.69 -4.02
N ARG A 279 -12.44 13.81 -4.84
CA ARG A 279 -13.03 12.68 -5.59
C ARG A 279 -12.04 12.15 -6.62
N THR A 280 -11.38 13.04 -7.38
CA THR A 280 -10.37 12.62 -8.37
C THR A 280 -9.15 12.01 -7.68
N ALA A 281 -8.63 12.61 -6.61
CA ALA A 281 -7.53 12.04 -5.84
C ALA A 281 -7.89 10.67 -5.26
N GLY A 282 -9.10 10.49 -4.71
CA GLY A 282 -9.58 9.20 -4.22
C GLY A 282 -9.68 8.14 -5.33
N ALA A 283 -10.16 8.52 -6.51
CA ALA A 283 -10.19 7.63 -7.68
C ALA A 283 -8.78 7.22 -8.13
N PHE A 284 -7.83 8.16 -8.18
CA PHE A 284 -6.43 7.87 -8.50
C PHE A 284 -5.80 6.90 -7.48
N VAL A 285 -6.03 7.11 -6.18
CA VAL A 285 -5.54 6.21 -5.13
C VAL A 285 -6.16 4.81 -5.28
N ALA A 286 -7.46 4.72 -5.55
CA ALA A 286 -8.13 3.44 -5.78
C ALA A 286 -7.57 2.70 -7.01
N ILE A 287 -7.37 3.41 -8.12
CA ILE A 287 -6.78 2.85 -9.35
C ILE A 287 -5.33 2.39 -9.06
N ALA A 288 -4.53 3.19 -8.37
CA ALA A 288 -3.17 2.83 -8.00
C ALA A 288 -3.13 1.57 -7.11
N LEU A 289 -4.05 1.44 -6.15
CA LEU A 289 -4.14 0.25 -5.30
C LEU A 289 -4.57 -1.00 -6.07
N VAL A 290 -5.52 -0.87 -6.99
CA VAL A 290 -5.93 -1.98 -7.88
C VAL A 290 -4.77 -2.37 -8.79
N TYR A 291 -4.09 -1.40 -9.39
CA TYR A 291 -2.93 -1.65 -10.25
C TYR A 291 -1.79 -2.34 -9.48
N THR A 292 -1.42 -1.83 -8.31
CA THR A 292 -0.37 -2.45 -7.48
C THR A 292 -0.76 -3.83 -6.95
N GLY A 293 -2.04 -4.04 -6.62
CA GLY A 293 -2.56 -5.35 -6.23
C GLY A 293 -2.51 -6.35 -7.38
N PHE A 294 -2.92 -5.93 -8.57
CA PHE A 294 -2.90 -6.75 -9.78
C PHE A 294 -1.47 -7.12 -10.20
N THR A 295 -0.54 -6.15 -10.21
CA THR A 295 0.87 -6.40 -10.54
C THR A 295 1.56 -7.28 -9.50
N GLY A 296 1.26 -7.07 -8.20
CA GLY A 296 1.74 -7.95 -7.14
C GLY A 296 1.22 -9.38 -7.28
N TYR A 297 -0.04 -9.55 -7.69
CA TYR A 297 -0.61 -10.86 -7.99
C TYR A 297 0.09 -11.52 -9.19
N GLN A 298 0.32 -10.79 -10.27
CA GLN A 298 1.04 -11.32 -11.44
C GLN A 298 2.45 -11.83 -11.07
N ILE A 299 3.23 -11.02 -10.33
CA ILE A 299 4.57 -11.43 -9.87
C ILE A 299 4.49 -12.67 -8.98
N TYR A 300 3.50 -12.74 -8.10
CA TYR A 300 3.28 -13.91 -7.25
C TYR A 300 2.91 -15.15 -8.05
N ASP A 301 2.02 -15.02 -9.02
CA ASP A 301 1.56 -16.10 -9.89
C ASP A 301 2.74 -16.68 -10.70
N SER A 302 3.53 -15.81 -11.33
CA SER A 302 4.75 -16.18 -12.05
C SER A 302 5.75 -16.90 -11.15
N TRP A 303 6.01 -16.35 -9.95
CA TRP A 303 6.91 -16.97 -8.99
C TRP A 303 6.40 -18.31 -8.45
N SER A 304 5.09 -18.48 -8.33
CA SER A 304 4.48 -19.74 -7.88
C SER A 304 4.60 -20.86 -8.92
N GLY A 305 4.83 -20.52 -10.19
CA GLY A 305 5.08 -21.46 -11.27
C GLY A 305 6.50 -22.03 -11.30
N VAL A 306 7.46 -21.41 -10.59
CA VAL A 306 8.85 -21.89 -10.53
C VAL A 306 8.90 -23.23 -9.80
N GLU A 307 9.52 -24.23 -10.42
CA GLU A 307 9.74 -25.55 -9.81
C GLU A 307 10.67 -25.44 -8.61
N ARG A 308 10.35 -26.16 -7.52
CA ARG A 308 11.04 -26.04 -6.24
C ARG A 308 11.46 -27.38 -5.71
N GLN A 309 12.63 -27.38 -5.09
CA GLN A 309 13.14 -28.55 -4.39
C GLN A 309 13.68 -28.13 -3.02
N ALA A 310 13.26 -28.82 -1.96
CA ALA A 310 13.70 -28.51 -0.61
C ALA A 310 15.21 -28.74 -0.46
N MET A 311 15.86 -27.85 0.31
CA MET A 311 17.20 -28.12 0.82
C MET A 311 17.05 -28.97 2.10
N ASP A 312 17.34 -30.26 2.00
CA ASP A 312 17.12 -31.25 3.07
C ASP A 312 18.18 -31.12 4.19
N THR A 313 18.20 -29.94 4.83
CA THR A 313 19.24 -29.59 5.83
C THR A 313 19.19 -30.47 7.09
N ALA A 314 18.00 -30.89 7.52
CA ALA A 314 17.84 -31.72 8.72
C ALA A 314 18.34 -33.15 8.52
N GLU A 315 18.15 -33.72 7.32
CA GLU A 315 18.64 -35.04 6.93
C GLU A 315 20.11 -35.00 6.57
N ALA A 316 20.55 -33.87 6.03
CA ALA A 316 21.95 -33.58 5.72
C ALA A 316 22.86 -33.48 6.95
N GLU A 317 22.37 -33.00 8.10
CA GLU A 317 23.13 -32.97 9.36
C GLU A 317 23.51 -34.37 9.88
N VAL A 318 22.78 -35.40 9.48
CA VAL A 318 23.06 -36.79 9.83
C VAL A 318 24.27 -37.33 9.02
N LEU A 319 24.48 -36.76 7.84
CA LEU A 319 25.65 -37.09 7.01
C LEU A 319 26.87 -36.32 7.55
N LEU A 320 27.57 -36.94 8.50
CA LEU A 320 28.83 -36.36 9.04
C LEU A 320 29.83 -36.06 7.92
N PRO A 321 30.57 -34.96 8.02
CA PRO A 321 31.71 -34.72 7.12
C PRO A 321 32.60 -35.96 7.11
N PRO A 322 33.01 -36.43 5.94
CA PRO A 322 33.82 -37.64 5.89
C PRO A 322 35.16 -37.40 6.56
N THR A 323 35.43 -38.15 7.61
CA THR A 323 36.84 -38.29 8.09
C THR A 323 37.54 -39.15 7.06
N ILE A 324 37.92 -38.55 5.93
CA ILE A 324 38.56 -39.28 4.84
C ILE A 324 40.06 -39.06 4.97
N ALA A 325 40.82 -40.15 4.93
CA ALA A 325 42.24 -40.07 4.80
C ALA A 325 42.64 -39.23 3.57
N PRO A 326 43.72 -38.46 3.62
CA PRO A 326 44.17 -37.69 2.45
C PRO A 326 44.27 -38.61 1.22
N PRO A 327 44.08 -38.06 0.00
CA PRO A 327 44.13 -38.85 -1.21
C PRO A 327 45.44 -39.65 -1.23
N PRO A 328 45.43 -40.93 -1.66
CA PRO A 328 46.62 -41.77 -1.67
C PRO A 328 47.80 -41.05 -2.32
N ALA A 329 48.98 -41.15 -1.71
CA ALA A 329 50.20 -40.47 -2.19
C ALA A 329 50.58 -40.81 -3.63
N ASP A 330 49.99 -41.88 -4.18
CA ASP A 330 50.23 -42.38 -5.55
C ASP A 330 49.53 -41.54 -6.63
N ILE A 331 48.62 -40.59 -6.25
CA ILE A 331 47.98 -39.63 -7.17
C ILE A 331 48.94 -38.48 -7.53
N VAL A 332 49.96 -38.24 -6.74
CA VAL A 332 50.97 -37.20 -6.97
C VAL A 332 52.11 -37.79 -7.78
N GLU A 333 52.19 -37.43 -9.06
CA GLU A 333 53.40 -37.68 -9.85
C GLU A 333 54.58 -37.04 -9.11
N ASN A 334 55.64 -37.83 -8.80
CA ASN A 334 56.81 -37.50 -7.98
C ASN A 334 57.37 -36.08 -8.20
N ASP A 335 56.78 -35.09 -7.57
CA ASP A 335 57.41 -33.79 -7.38
C ASP A 335 57.94 -33.71 -5.94
N PRO A 336 59.25 -33.70 -5.74
CA PRO A 336 59.88 -33.71 -4.42
C PRO A 336 59.71 -32.40 -3.64
N ALA A 337 58.97 -31.42 -4.20
CA ALA A 337 58.75 -30.09 -3.61
C ALA A 337 57.43 -29.95 -2.86
N VAL A 338 56.53 -30.95 -2.87
CA VAL A 338 55.24 -30.88 -2.16
C VAL A 338 55.39 -31.59 -0.81
N PRO A 339 55.27 -30.87 0.33
CA PRO A 339 55.24 -31.53 1.64
C PRO A 339 54.02 -32.46 1.71
N PRO A 340 54.10 -33.57 2.46
CA PRO A 340 52.95 -34.43 2.69
C PRO A 340 51.82 -33.55 3.28
N LEU A 341 50.62 -33.64 2.69
CA LEU A 341 49.45 -33.01 3.22
C LEU A 341 49.23 -33.59 4.62
N GLU A 342 49.61 -32.85 5.66
CA GLU A 342 49.17 -33.15 7.02
C GLU A 342 47.64 -33.20 7.04
N GLU A 343 47.09 -34.04 7.90
CA GLU A 343 45.68 -34.26 8.13
C GLU A 343 44.99 -32.89 8.29
N VAL A 344 44.52 -32.32 7.18
CA VAL A 344 43.83 -31.02 7.20
C VAL A 344 42.42 -31.28 7.74
N VAL A 345 42.29 -31.09 9.03
CA VAL A 345 40.98 -30.77 9.61
C VAL A 345 40.62 -29.45 8.96
N VAL A 346 39.70 -29.48 7.98
CA VAL A 346 39.19 -28.30 7.34
C VAL A 346 38.42 -27.50 8.40
N ALA A 347 39.12 -26.62 9.10
CA ALA A 347 38.46 -25.56 9.85
C ALA A 347 37.84 -24.65 8.80
N ALA A 348 36.53 -24.65 8.73
CA ALA A 348 35.79 -23.82 7.80
C ALA A 348 36.28 -22.37 7.94
N PRO A 349 36.72 -21.70 6.86
CA PRO A 349 37.03 -20.29 6.92
C PRO A 349 35.73 -19.56 7.31
N THR A 350 35.75 -18.90 8.45
CA THR A 350 34.68 -17.99 8.83
C THR A 350 34.85 -16.72 8.01
N ILE A 351 33.98 -16.52 7.03
CA ILE A 351 33.76 -15.17 6.50
C ILE A 351 33.19 -14.39 7.67
N GLU A 352 33.96 -13.45 8.22
CA GLU A 352 33.49 -12.60 9.30
C GLU A 352 32.38 -11.72 8.75
N GLY A 353 31.18 -11.81 9.36
CA GLY A 353 30.01 -11.03 8.98
C GLY A 353 28.86 -11.86 8.37
N ALA A 354 27.73 -11.21 8.19
CA ALA A 354 26.59 -11.80 7.50
C ALA A 354 26.83 -11.76 5.98
N TYR A 355 26.51 -12.85 5.30
CA TYR A 355 26.54 -12.93 3.84
C TYR A 355 25.36 -13.73 3.33
N ARG A 356 25.02 -13.56 2.06
CA ARG A 356 24.13 -14.44 1.31
C ARG A 356 24.91 -15.17 0.25
N SER A 357 24.69 -16.46 0.11
CA SER A 357 25.32 -17.28 -0.91
C SER A 357 24.27 -17.98 -1.74
N LEU A 358 24.51 -18.02 -3.05
CA LEU A 358 23.70 -18.73 -4.03
C LEU A 358 24.58 -19.67 -4.84
N LEU A 359 24.25 -20.95 -4.84
CA LEU A 359 24.90 -21.94 -5.67
C LEU A 359 24.13 -22.12 -6.97
N LEU A 360 24.72 -21.74 -8.09
CA LEU A 360 24.21 -22.01 -9.42
C LEU A 360 24.75 -23.32 -9.95
N ILE A 361 23.86 -24.23 -10.34
CA ILE A 361 24.19 -25.57 -10.79
C ILE A 361 23.66 -25.75 -12.21
N GLY A 362 24.55 -25.92 -13.17
CA GLY A 362 24.18 -26.27 -14.55
C GLY A 362 24.37 -27.77 -14.78
N SER A 363 23.33 -28.44 -15.27
CA SER A 363 23.33 -29.89 -15.50
C SER A 363 22.85 -30.22 -16.92
N ASP A 364 23.32 -31.35 -17.46
CA ASP A 364 22.77 -31.97 -18.66
C ASP A 364 21.63 -32.91 -18.24
N GLU A 365 20.49 -32.87 -18.93
CA GLU A 365 19.31 -33.71 -18.60
C GLU A 365 19.58 -35.21 -18.54
N VAL A 366 20.64 -35.67 -19.19
CA VAL A 366 20.91 -37.11 -19.40
C VAL A 366 21.84 -37.72 -18.36
N ALA A 367 22.58 -36.93 -17.56
CA ALA A 367 23.75 -37.47 -16.89
C ALA A 367 23.88 -37.26 -15.37
N ASP A 368 22.94 -36.76 -14.64
CA ASP A 368 23.08 -36.54 -13.17
C ASP A 368 24.46 -35.96 -12.76
N LEU A 369 25.09 -35.16 -13.62
CA LEU A 369 26.41 -34.59 -13.41
C LEU A 369 26.39 -33.08 -13.58
N ALA A 370 26.91 -32.34 -12.63
CA ALA A 370 27.06 -30.90 -12.73
C ALA A 370 28.17 -30.50 -13.70
N ASP A 371 27.85 -29.76 -14.73
CA ASP A 371 28.83 -29.19 -15.66
C ASP A 371 29.23 -27.75 -15.31
N VAL A 372 28.30 -27.01 -14.64
CA VAL A 372 28.54 -25.69 -14.09
C VAL A 372 28.31 -25.74 -12.59
N ILE A 373 29.29 -25.29 -11.81
CA ILE A 373 29.18 -25.17 -10.35
C ILE A 373 29.76 -23.81 -9.99
N LEU A 374 28.85 -22.86 -9.71
CA LEU A 374 29.23 -21.48 -9.47
C LEU A 374 28.63 -21.01 -8.16
N LEU A 375 29.47 -20.71 -7.18
CA LEU A 375 29.09 -20.15 -5.91
C LEU A 375 29.20 -18.62 -5.97
N THR A 376 28.12 -17.91 -5.77
CA THR A 376 28.09 -16.46 -5.66
C THR A 376 27.93 -16.08 -4.19
N VAL A 377 28.76 -15.17 -3.70
CA VAL A 377 28.73 -14.67 -2.33
C VAL A 377 28.50 -13.17 -2.33
N LEU A 378 27.48 -12.76 -1.61
CA LEU A 378 27.05 -11.37 -1.46
C LEU A 378 27.20 -10.98 0.02
N PRO A 379 28.28 -10.28 0.39
CA PRO A 379 28.44 -9.78 1.75
C PRO A 379 27.31 -8.83 2.14
N ALA A 380 26.93 -8.81 3.41
CA ALA A 380 25.97 -7.85 3.93
C ALA A 380 26.61 -6.49 4.26
N ASP A 381 27.94 -6.44 4.31
CA ASP A 381 28.72 -5.22 4.51
C ASP A 381 29.06 -4.61 3.16
N ASP A 382 28.63 -3.36 2.93
CA ASP A 382 28.90 -2.61 1.70
C ASP A 382 30.40 -2.30 1.49
N ALA A 383 31.25 -2.58 2.49
CA ALA A 383 32.68 -2.42 2.39
C ALA A 383 33.39 -3.61 1.69
N LEU A 384 32.68 -4.71 1.46
CA LEU A 384 33.21 -5.90 0.80
C LEU A 384 32.52 -6.11 -0.54
N ASP A 385 33.30 -6.18 -1.60
CA ASP A 385 32.78 -6.48 -2.93
C ASP A 385 32.23 -7.91 -3.01
N PRO A 386 31.12 -8.12 -3.75
CA PRO A 386 30.61 -9.44 -4.03
C PRO A 386 31.60 -10.22 -4.89
N PHE A 387 31.69 -11.53 -4.67
CA PHE A 387 32.57 -12.38 -5.44
C PHE A 387 31.93 -13.68 -5.91
N MET A 388 32.48 -14.27 -6.94
CA MET A 388 32.06 -15.54 -7.50
C MET A 388 33.21 -16.54 -7.53
N VAL A 389 32.91 -17.78 -7.16
CA VAL A 389 33.82 -18.89 -7.20
C VAL A 389 33.33 -19.93 -8.19
N SER A 390 34.04 -20.15 -9.28
CA SER A 390 33.75 -21.26 -10.19
C SER A 390 34.56 -22.50 -9.73
N LEU A 391 33.81 -23.57 -9.39
CA LEU A 391 34.39 -24.84 -9.03
C LEU A 391 34.47 -25.73 -10.28
N PRO A 392 35.70 -26.09 -10.72
CA PRO A 392 35.86 -26.96 -11.86
C PRO A 392 35.19 -28.32 -11.63
N ARG A 393 34.38 -28.79 -12.57
CA ARG A 393 33.59 -30.03 -12.45
C ARG A 393 34.43 -31.27 -12.15
N ASP A 394 35.69 -31.31 -12.58
CA ASP A 394 36.64 -32.40 -12.38
C ASP A 394 37.46 -32.24 -11.09
N LEU A 395 37.14 -31.24 -10.23
CA LEU A 395 37.77 -31.03 -8.94
C LEU A 395 37.59 -32.27 -8.05
N TYR A 396 38.67 -32.79 -7.49
CA TYR A 396 38.66 -34.01 -6.71
C TYR A 396 38.47 -33.68 -5.24
N VAL A 397 37.32 -34.01 -4.72
CA VAL A 397 36.86 -33.61 -3.40
C VAL A 397 36.35 -34.81 -2.59
N PRO A 398 36.30 -34.72 -1.26
CA PRO A 398 35.61 -35.68 -0.42
C PRO A 398 34.13 -35.76 -0.77
N ASN A 399 33.60 -36.99 -0.83
CA ASN A 399 32.20 -37.25 -1.13
C ASN A 399 31.56 -37.91 0.09
N ARG A 400 30.60 -37.23 0.71
CA ARG A 400 29.91 -37.70 1.93
C ARG A 400 29.14 -39.00 1.68
N CYS A 401 28.58 -39.18 0.49
CA CYS A 401 27.78 -40.35 0.15
C CYS A 401 28.60 -41.62 0.07
N THR A 402 29.77 -41.54 -0.51
CA THR A 402 30.65 -42.70 -0.75
C THR A 402 31.74 -42.88 0.29
N SER A 403 31.88 -41.92 1.20
CA SER A 403 33.02 -41.84 2.15
C SER A 403 34.37 -42.00 1.47
N SER A 404 34.50 -41.49 0.26
CA SER A 404 35.69 -41.55 -0.57
C SER A 404 35.84 -40.25 -1.38
N TYR A 405 36.95 -40.08 -2.08
CA TYR A 405 37.10 -38.96 -3.00
C TYR A 405 36.39 -39.23 -4.35
N SER A 406 35.76 -38.23 -4.91
CA SER A 406 35.21 -38.26 -6.26
C SER A 406 35.39 -36.90 -6.95
N ARG A 407 35.11 -36.82 -8.25
CA ARG A 407 34.93 -35.51 -8.88
C ARG A 407 33.72 -34.80 -8.28
N ILE A 408 33.83 -33.49 -8.10
CA ILE A 408 32.77 -32.70 -7.50
C ILE A 408 31.44 -32.79 -8.30
N ASN A 409 31.51 -32.91 -9.63
CA ASN A 409 30.30 -33.03 -10.46
C ASN A 409 29.51 -34.34 -10.18
N ALA A 410 30.20 -35.39 -9.72
CA ALA A 410 29.57 -36.67 -9.38
C ALA A 410 28.83 -36.63 -8.04
N THR A 411 28.93 -35.55 -7.28
CA THR A 411 28.17 -35.35 -6.04
C THR A 411 26.78 -34.74 -6.28
N LEU A 412 26.50 -34.30 -7.51
CA LEU A 412 25.10 -33.99 -7.92
C LEU A 412 24.33 -35.30 -8.12
N ARG A 413 24.08 -36.00 -7.02
CA ARG A 413 23.38 -37.29 -7.00
C ARG A 413 22.67 -37.47 -5.67
N GLU A 414 21.50 -38.04 -5.70
CA GLU A 414 20.80 -38.42 -4.47
C GLU A 414 21.58 -39.39 -3.62
N CYS A 415 21.59 -39.18 -2.32
CA CYS A 415 22.29 -40.00 -1.36
C CYS A 415 21.44 -40.19 -0.11
N VAL A 416 21.07 -41.44 0.17
CA VAL A 416 20.18 -41.80 1.26
C VAL A 416 18.85 -41.06 1.05
N ASP A 417 18.46 -40.14 1.93
CA ASP A 417 17.26 -39.33 1.84
C ASP A 417 17.56 -37.85 1.48
N VAL A 418 18.77 -37.56 0.99
CA VAL A 418 19.21 -36.21 0.62
C VAL A 418 19.22 -36.07 -0.90
N ASN A 419 18.56 -35.06 -1.42
CA ASN A 419 18.47 -34.80 -2.86
C ASN A 419 19.80 -34.33 -3.47
N ALA A 420 19.93 -34.45 -4.78
CA ALA A 420 21.15 -34.18 -5.52
C ALA A 420 21.69 -32.74 -5.35
N PRO A 421 20.88 -31.66 -5.48
CA PRO A 421 21.35 -30.30 -5.26
C PRO A 421 21.85 -30.04 -3.83
N THR A 422 21.18 -30.61 -2.82
CA THR A 422 21.64 -30.51 -1.42
C THR A 422 22.97 -31.23 -1.22
N MET A 423 23.15 -32.41 -1.81
CA MET A 423 24.42 -33.14 -1.73
C MET A 423 25.60 -32.36 -2.34
N LEU A 424 25.37 -31.73 -3.50
CA LEU A 424 26.40 -30.88 -4.10
C LEU A 424 26.66 -29.63 -3.25
N SER A 425 25.58 -28.99 -2.71
CA SER A 425 25.72 -27.84 -1.80
C SER A 425 26.58 -28.16 -0.59
N LEU A 426 26.32 -29.29 0.08
CA LEU A 426 27.16 -29.75 1.20
C LEU A 426 28.60 -30.03 0.80
N THR A 427 28.82 -30.56 -0.40
CA THR A 427 30.18 -30.80 -0.90
C THR A 427 30.90 -29.48 -1.16
N VAL A 428 30.20 -28.47 -1.67
CA VAL A 428 30.77 -27.13 -1.85
C VAL A 428 31.06 -26.48 -0.51
N GLU A 429 30.14 -26.61 0.47
CA GLU A 429 30.38 -26.14 1.85
C GLU A 429 31.62 -26.81 2.48
N ASP A 430 31.76 -28.12 2.36
CA ASP A 430 32.91 -28.85 2.89
C ASP A 430 34.23 -28.40 2.26
N PHE A 431 34.20 -28.09 0.97
CA PHE A 431 35.42 -27.67 0.26
C PHE A 431 35.73 -26.19 0.51
N THR A 432 34.74 -25.31 0.52
CA THR A 432 34.95 -23.86 0.61
C THR A 432 34.87 -23.31 2.03
N GLY A 433 34.20 -24.03 2.93
CA GLY A 433 33.83 -23.53 4.25
C GLY A 433 32.73 -22.43 4.22
N ILE A 434 32.23 -22.09 3.04
CA ILE A 434 31.18 -21.10 2.86
C ILE A 434 29.83 -21.81 2.89
N LYS A 435 28.93 -21.42 3.82
CA LYS A 435 27.61 -21.98 3.90
C LYS A 435 26.80 -21.59 2.66
N VAL A 436 26.15 -22.55 2.01
CA VAL A 436 25.24 -22.31 0.88
C VAL A 436 23.85 -22.01 1.43
N ASN A 437 23.35 -20.80 1.22
CA ASN A 437 22.03 -20.39 1.72
C ASN A 437 20.90 -20.86 0.82
N SER A 438 21.11 -20.88 -0.50
CA SER A 438 20.14 -21.32 -1.48
C SER A 438 20.84 -21.85 -2.72
N PHE A 439 20.15 -22.68 -3.49
CA PHE A 439 20.63 -23.14 -4.78
C PHE A 439 19.61 -22.83 -5.90
N ALA A 440 20.14 -22.79 -7.13
CA ALA A 440 19.33 -22.81 -8.35
C ALA A 440 19.98 -23.77 -9.37
N VAL A 441 19.20 -24.73 -9.84
CA VAL A 441 19.61 -25.69 -10.86
C VAL A 441 19.01 -25.28 -12.19
N PHE A 442 19.79 -25.30 -13.25
CA PHE A 442 19.30 -25.05 -14.62
C PHE A 442 19.77 -26.14 -15.58
N THR A 443 18.92 -26.45 -16.58
CA THR A 443 19.28 -27.30 -17.69
C THR A 443 19.92 -26.45 -18.79
N PHE A 444 20.74 -27.07 -19.63
CA PHE A 444 21.32 -26.35 -20.79
C PHE A 444 20.27 -25.90 -21.80
N GLU A 445 19.17 -26.64 -21.94
CA GLU A 445 18.06 -26.27 -22.81
C GLU A 445 17.33 -25.05 -22.23
N GLY A 446 16.97 -25.08 -20.94
CA GLY A 446 16.37 -23.95 -20.27
C GLY A 446 17.26 -22.70 -20.25
N PHE A 447 18.59 -22.89 -20.12
CA PHE A 447 19.53 -21.77 -20.24
C PHE A 447 19.46 -21.09 -21.61
N ALA A 448 19.41 -21.87 -22.71
CA ALA A 448 19.30 -21.32 -24.06
C ALA A 448 17.97 -20.56 -24.24
N GLU A 449 16.86 -21.12 -23.75
CA GLU A 449 15.54 -20.47 -23.80
C GLU A 449 15.52 -19.13 -23.06
N VAL A 450 16.13 -19.06 -21.88
CA VAL A 450 16.25 -17.80 -21.11
C VAL A 450 17.05 -16.75 -21.87
N ILE A 451 18.18 -17.15 -22.50
CA ILE A 451 18.98 -16.22 -23.31
C ILE A 451 18.16 -15.67 -24.47
N ASP A 452 17.41 -16.51 -25.16
CA ASP A 452 16.55 -16.10 -26.27
C ASP A 452 15.47 -15.14 -25.81
N GLY A 453 14.82 -15.43 -24.69
CA GLY A 453 13.74 -14.62 -24.15
C GLY A 453 14.16 -13.23 -23.68
N ILE A 454 15.35 -13.11 -23.10
CA ILE A 454 15.89 -11.78 -22.75
C ILE A 454 16.46 -11.02 -23.97
N GLY A 455 16.34 -11.58 -25.17
CA GLY A 455 16.79 -10.97 -26.43
C GLY A 455 18.28 -11.11 -26.69
N GLY A 456 18.89 -12.22 -26.23
CA GLY A 456 20.31 -12.53 -26.42
C GLY A 456 21.24 -11.84 -25.42
N ILE A 457 22.52 -12.18 -25.46
CA ILE A 457 23.60 -11.57 -24.67
C ILE A 457 24.74 -11.13 -25.58
N GLU A 458 25.49 -10.11 -25.16
CA GLU A 458 26.65 -9.66 -25.94
C GLU A 458 27.88 -10.51 -25.62
N ILE A 459 28.41 -11.18 -26.62
CA ILE A 459 29.69 -11.91 -26.53
C ILE A 459 30.71 -11.23 -27.43
N CYS A 460 31.89 -10.96 -26.89
CA CYS A 460 32.98 -10.33 -27.62
C CYS A 460 34.22 -11.22 -27.65
N ALA A 461 34.84 -11.33 -28.80
CA ALA A 461 36.15 -11.95 -28.96
C ALA A 461 36.93 -11.30 -30.10
N ASP A 462 38.25 -11.14 -29.94
CA ASP A 462 39.10 -10.44 -30.89
C ASP A 462 39.17 -11.14 -32.26
N TYR A 463 39.05 -12.46 -32.25
CA TYR A 463 39.18 -13.29 -33.46
C TYR A 463 37.93 -14.16 -33.66
N PRO A 464 37.65 -14.58 -34.89
CA PRO A 464 36.71 -15.65 -35.13
C PRO A 464 37.14 -16.92 -34.40
N MET A 465 36.17 -17.57 -33.73
CA MET A 465 36.42 -18.77 -32.94
C MET A 465 35.53 -19.92 -33.36
N ARG A 466 36.01 -21.15 -33.26
CA ARG A 466 35.23 -22.35 -33.49
C ARG A 466 35.58 -23.46 -32.51
N ASP A 467 34.61 -24.29 -32.20
CA ASP A 467 34.78 -25.58 -31.54
C ASP A 467 33.74 -26.56 -32.10
N TRP A 468 34.19 -27.49 -32.92
CA TRP A 468 33.29 -28.44 -33.58
C TRP A 468 32.59 -29.40 -32.60
N ARG A 469 33.11 -29.57 -31.39
CA ARG A 469 32.51 -30.43 -30.35
C ARG A 469 31.43 -29.73 -29.60
N ALA A 470 31.53 -28.43 -29.44
CA ALA A 470 30.52 -27.58 -28.82
C ALA A 470 29.59 -26.94 -29.84
N GLU A 471 29.75 -27.24 -31.14
CA GLU A 471 28.99 -26.60 -32.22
C GLU A 471 29.18 -25.08 -32.27
N LEU A 472 30.31 -24.57 -31.77
CA LEU A 472 30.62 -23.16 -31.78
C LEU A 472 31.18 -22.71 -33.14
N ASP A 473 30.55 -21.69 -33.70
CA ASP A 473 31.06 -20.95 -34.87
C ASP A 473 30.85 -19.45 -34.64
N PHE A 474 31.83 -18.80 -34.03
CA PHE A 474 31.78 -17.42 -33.60
C PHE A 474 32.52 -16.51 -34.58
N PRO A 475 31.90 -15.47 -35.15
CA PRO A 475 32.48 -14.67 -36.24
C PRO A 475 33.62 -13.72 -35.80
N GLY A 476 33.86 -13.54 -34.52
CA GLY A 476 34.72 -12.49 -33.97
C GLY A 476 34.05 -11.15 -33.83
N GLY A 477 34.64 -10.22 -33.06
CA GLY A 477 34.03 -8.96 -32.67
C GLY A 477 33.01 -9.13 -31.55
N CYS A 478 32.12 -8.15 -31.37
CA CYS A 478 31.02 -8.22 -30.45
C CYS A 478 29.73 -8.62 -31.17
N VAL A 479 29.07 -9.68 -30.73
CA VAL A 479 27.87 -10.25 -31.34
C VAL A 479 26.80 -10.41 -30.26
N ASN A 480 25.57 -10.01 -30.56
CA ASN A 480 24.43 -10.39 -29.72
C ASN A 480 24.10 -11.85 -29.98
N ALA A 481 24.61 -12.73 -29.11
CA ALA A 481 24.45 -14.17 -29.22
C ALA A 481 23.05 -14.59 -28.79
N ASP A 482 22.42 -15.46 -29.57
CA ASP A 482 21.22 -16.18 -29.18
C ASP A 482 21.54 -17.32 -28.19
N GLY A 483 20.50 -18.01 -27.72
CA GLY A 483 20.64 -19.10 -26.76
C GLY A 483 21.54 -20.23 -27.27
N ALA A 484 21.42 -20.59 -28.53
CA ALA A 484 22.24 -21.65 -29.15
C ALA A 484 23.74 -21.27 -29.20
N MET A 485 24.05 -20.05 -29.60
CA MET A 485 25.42 -19.54 -29.66
C MET A 485 26.00 -19.37 -28.26
N ALA A 486 25.23 -18.83 -27.30
CA ALA A 486 25.65 -18.69 -25.92
C ALA A 486 25.93 -20.06 -25.26
N LEU A 487 25.10 -21.05 -25.52
CA LEU A 487 25.28 -22.41 -25.05
C LEU A 487 26.55 -23.05 -25.66
N ALA A 488 26.77 -22.90 -26.95
CA ALA A 488 28.00 -23.36 -27.61
C ALA A 488 29.23 -22.69 -27.02
N TRP A 489 29.17 -21.39 -26.71
CA TRP A 489 30.24 -20.61 -26.11
C TRP A 489 30.62 -21.14 -24.71
N VAL A 490 29.64 -21.35 -23.82
CA VAL A 490 29.90 -21.83 -22.44
C VAL A 490 30.29 -23.31 -22.39
N ARG A 491 30.07 -24.08 -23.46
CA ARG A 491 30.46 -25.50 -23.59
C ARG A 491 31.82 -25.69 -24.25
N SER A 492 32.36 -24.66 -24.93
CA SER A 492 33.59 -24.77 -25.72
C SER A 492 34.81 -25.05 -24.86
N ARG A 493 35.58 -26.07 -25.22
CA ARG A 493 36.78 -26.54 -24.56
C ARG A 493 37.97 -26.76 -25.49
N HIS A 494 37.69 -26.90 -26.79
CA HIS A 494 38.66 -27.15 -27.84
C HIS A 494 38.66 -26.03 -28.83
N THR A 495 38.63 -24.81 -28.31
CA THR A 495 38.45 -23.59 -29.10
C THR A 495 39.68 -23.37 -30.00
N GLU A 496 39.43 -23.15 -31.27
CA GLU A 496 40.40 -22.66 -32.25
C GLU A 496 40.06 -21.22 -32.61
N GLN A 497 41.06 -20.39 -32.79
CA GLN A 497 40.92 -19.01 -33.28
C GLN A 497 41.54 -18.83 -34.65
N LEU A 498 40.96 -17.99 -35.45
CA LEU A 498 41.45 -17.67 -36.81
C LEU A 498 42.40 -16.48 -36.73
N VAL A 499 43.72 -16.77 -36.75
CA VAL A 499 44.77 -15.75 -36.72
C VAL A 499 45.55 -15.85 -38.02
N ASP A 500 45.75 -14.73 -38.70
CA ASP A 500 46.44 -14.63 -40.01
C ASP A 500 45.95 -15.62 -41.06
N GLY A 501 44.63 -15.89 -41.08
CA GLY A 501 43.98 -16.80 -42.04
C GLY A 501 44.22 -18.29 -41.73
N GLN A 502 44.77 -18.64 -40.54
CA GLN A 502 44.98 -20.01 -40.09
C GLN A 502 44.27 -20.28 -38.77
N TRP A 503 43.61 -21.42 -38.69
CA TRP A 503 43.01 -21.87 -37.43
C TRP A 503 44.11 -22.40 -36.51
N ARG A 504 44.18 -21.84 -35.31
CA ARG A 504 45.15 -22.24 -34.27
C ARG A 504 44.40 -22.52 -32.99
N SER A 505 44.81 -23.56 -32.26
CA SER A 505 44.25 -23.79 -30.92
C SER A 505 44.58 -22.61 -30.01
N VAL A 506 43.61 -22.16 -29.24
CA VAL A 506 43.81 -21.09 -28.26
C VAL A 506 44.69 -21.61 -27.13
N PRO A 507 45.83 -20.95 -26.80
CA PRO A 507 46.63 -21.33 -25.65
C PRO A 507 45.78 -21.25 -24.38
N GLY A 508 45.78 -22.33 -23.58
CA GLY A 508 44.96 -22.40 -22.37
C GLY A 508 43.46 -22.70 -22.62
N ALA A 509 43.05 -22.95 -23.90
CA ALA A 509 41.72 -23.49 -24.17
C ALA A 509 41.54 -24.81 -23.40
N GLY A 510 40.50 -24.86 -22.59
CA GLY A 510 40.19 -25.99 -21.73
C GLY A 510 39.18 -25.60 -20.66
N ASP A 511 39.22 -26.29 -19.55
CA ASP A 511 38.25 -26.03 -18.47
C ASP A 511 38.38 -24.62 -17.86
N LEU A 512 39.56 -24.04 -17.82
CA LEU A 512 39.78 -22.70 -17.29
C LEU A 512 39.05 -21.63 -18.15
N MET A 513 39.26 -21.68 -19.47
CA MET A 513 38.60 -20.78 -20.40
C MET A 513 37.07 -20.97 -20.38
N ARG A 514 36.64 -22.22 -20.32
CA ARG A 514 35.20 -22.51 -20.19
C ARG A 514 34.61 -21.88 -18.92
N ASN A 515 35.27 -21.99 -17.78
CA ASN A 515 34.82 -21.39 -16.54
C ASN A 515 34.73 -19.86 -16.63
N GLN A 516 35.67 -19.21 -17.35
CA GLN A 516 35.58 -17.77 -17.64
C GLN A 516 34.36 -17.43 -18.51
N HIS A 517 34.15 -18.18 -19.59
CA HIS A 517 32.98 -18.00 -20.44
C HIS A 517 31.66 -18.16 -19.67
N GLN A 518 31.60 -19.13 -18.77
CA GLN A 518 30.41 -19.34 -17.92
C GLN A 518 30.18 -18.15 -16.98
N GLN A 519 31.21 -17.63 -16.34
CA GLN A 519 31.11 -16.47 -15.47
C GLN A 519 30.67 -15.22 -16.26
N ASP A 520 31.27 -14.97 -17.44
CA ASP A 520 30.92 -13.83 -18.29
C ASP A 520 29.45 -13.83 -18.67
N VAL A 521 28.95 -14.98 -19.09
CA VAL A 521 27.56 -15.13 -19.50
C VAL A 521 26.61 -14.99 -18.33
N ILE A 522 26.90 -15.55 -17.16
CA ILE A 522 26.09 -15.39 -15.93
C ILE A 522 26.05 -13.93 -15.48
N ILE A 523 27.18 -13.22 -15.53
CA ILE A 523 27.23 -11.79 -15.21
C ILE A 523 26.35 -10.98 -16.16
N GLN A 524 26.41 -11.25 -17.46
CA GLN A 524 25.59 -10.56 -18.46
C GLN A 524 24.10 -10.89 -18.32
N LEU A 525 23.78 -12.15 -18.03
CA LEU A 525 22.41 -12.58 -17.74
C LEU A 525 21.87 -11.81 -16.52
N ALA A 526 22.62 -11.78 -15.41
CA ALA A 526 22.26 -11.02 -14.23
C ALA A 526 22.08 -9.52 -14.54
N SER A 527 22.95 -8.95 -15.39
CA SER A 527 22.83 -7.56 -15.84
C SER A 527 21.53 -7.27 -16.57
N LYS A 528 21.12 -8.15 -17.47
CA LYS A 528 19.88 -7.99 -18.23
C LYS A 528 18.64 -8.24 -17.37
N LEU A 529 18.68 -9.22 -16.47
CA LEU A 529 17.58 -9.53 -15.58
C LEU A 529 17.30 -8.43 -14.56
N ARG A 530 18.34 -7.71 -14.10
CA ARG A 530 18.18 -6.60 -13.15
C ARG A 530 17.53 -5.35 -13.75
N THR A 531 17.55 -5.20 -15.09
CA THR A 531 16.94 -4.06 -15.78
C THR A 531 15.52 -4.41 -16.17
N PHE A 532 14.54 -3.95 -15.38
CA PHE A 532 13.13 -4.05 -15.71
C PHE A 532 12.50 -2.65 -15.69
N GLU A 533 11.68 -2.36 -16.70
CA GLU A 533 11.06 -1.06 -16.88
C GLU A 533 9.72 -0.96 -16.14
N SER A 534 9.08 -2.09 -15.89
CA SER A 534 7.77 -2.15 -15.24
C SER A 534 7.60 -3.46 -14.45
N PRO A 535 6.66 -3.49 -13.48
CA PRO A 535 6.32 -4.72 -12.76
C PRO A 535 5.81 -5.86 -13.65
N SER A 536 5.16 -5.54 -14.78
CA SER A 536 4.74 -6.55 -15.76
C SER A 536 5.91 -7.12 -16.54
N ASP A 537 6.94 -6.33 -16.79
CA ASP A 537 8.19 -6.80 -17.41
C ASP A 537 8.95 -7.74 -16.45
N LEU A 538 9.00 -7.39 -15.16
CA LEU A 538 9.55 -8.29 -14.13
C LEU A 538 8.79 -9.62 -14.08
N SER A 539 7.46 -9.59 -14.09
CA SER A 539 6.64 -10.80 -14.10
C SER A 539 6.95 -11.68 -15.33
N ALA A 540 7.03 -11.08 -16.53
CA ALA A 540 7.35 -11.81 -17.74
C ALA A 540 8.75 -12.46 -17.68
N LYS A 541 9.75 -11.77 -17.14
CA LYS A 541 11.09 -12.34 -16.92
C LYS A 541 11.10 -13.49 -15.93
N ILE A 542 10.31 -13.39 -14.84
CA ILE A 542 10.16 -14.48 -13.89
C ILE A 542 9.48 -15.69 -14.55
N ASP A 543 8.42 -15.49 -15.35
CA ASP A 543 7.75 -16.56 -16.09
C ASP A 543 8.71 -17.29 -17.02
N GLU A 544 9.59 -16.58 -17.68
CA GLU A 544 10.59 -17.14 -18.56
C GLU A 544 11.63 -17.98 -17.82
N LEU A 545 12.07 -17.46 -16.65
CA LEU A 545 12.98 -18.19 -15.77
C LEU A 545 12.33 -19.41 -15.12
N SER A 546 11.00 -19.39 -14.92
CA SER A 546 10.27 -20.42 -14.16
C SER A 546 10.37 -21.81 -14.80
N ASN A 547 10.49 -21.89 -16.12
CA ASN A 547 10.61 -23.15 -16.87
C ASN A 547 12.06 -23.64 -16.98
N ALA A 548 13.03 -22.76 -16.73
CA ALA A 548 14.44 -23.04 -16.92
C ALA A 548 15.17 -23.39 -15.63
N PHE A 549 14.63 -23.01 -14.49
CA PHE A 549 15.29 -23.15 -13.19
C PHE A 549 14.44 -23.94 -12.21
N ILE A 550 15.12 -24.82 -11.45
CA ILE A 550 14.62 -25.41 -10.21
C ILE A 550 15.31 -24.67 -9.08
N VAL A 551 14.56 -24.07 -8.19
CA VAL A 551 15.11 -23.28 -7.08
C VAL A 551 14.88 -23.97 -5.73
N ASP A 552 15.71 -23.62 -4.77
CA ASP A 552 15.53 -24.03 -3.38
C ASP A 552 14.15 -23.55 -2.85
N GLU A 553 13.40 -24.45 -2.20
CA GLU A 553 12.09 -24.15 -1.61
C GLU A 553 12.18 -23.05 -0.53
N GLY A 554 13.31 -22.98 0.19
CA GLY A 554 13.60 -21.93 1.17
C GLY A 554 13.75 -20.53 0.54
N LEU A 555 14.02 -20.44 -0.77
CA LEU A 555 14.10 -19.17 -1.48
C LEU A 555 12.69 -18.62 -1.72
N GLY A 556 12.14 -17.92 -0.72
CA GLY A 556 10.84 -17.25 -0.84
C GLY A 556 10.87 -16.10 -1.85
N ILE A 557 9.67 -15.70 -2.34
CA ILE A 557 9.55 -14.54 -3.26
C ILE A 557 10.16 -13.26 -2.66
N SER A 558 10.05 -13.07 -1.35
CA SER A 558 10.65 -11.92 -0.65
C SER A 558 12.17 -11.95 -0.71
N ASP A 559 12.76 -13.15 -0.59
CA ASP A 559 14.22 -13.33 -0.61
C ASP A 559 14.74 -13.18 -2.03
N ALA A 560 14.04 -13.74 -3.01
CA ALA A 560 14.36 -13.57 -4.43
C ALA A 560 14.27 -12.09 -4.86
N LEU A 561 13.20 -11.38 -4.47
CA LEU A 561 13.07 -9.94 -4.74
C LEU A 561 14.14 -9.12 -4.00
N SER A 562 14.46 -9.48 -2.75
CA SER A 562 15.53 -8.82 -2.00
C SER A 562 16.89 -9.05 -2.64
N LEU A 563 17.14 -10.27 -3.14
CA LEU A 563 18.37 -10.61 -3.88
C LEU A 563 18.44 -9.82 -5.19
N ALA A 564 17.37 -9.82 -5.98
CA ALA A 564 17.28 -9.04 -7.21
C ALA A 564 17.48 -7.54 -6.97
N TRP A 565 16.92 -7.02 -5.85
CA TRP A 565 17.09 -5.62 -5.47
C TRP A 565 18.53 -5.31 -5.04
N SER A 566 19.18 -6.19 -4.28
CA SER A 566 20.59 -6.04 -3.90
C SER A 566 21.50 -6.07 -5.14
N LEU A 567 21.22 -6.95 -6.09
CA LEU A 567 21.98 -7.04 -7.34
C LEU A 567 21.77 -5.84 -8.27
N ARG A 568 20.66 -5.11 -8.14
CA ARG A 568 20.38 -3.93 -8.96
C ARG A 568 21.39 -2.81 -8.77
N ASP A 569 21.80 -2.58 -7.52
CA ASP A 569 22.68 -1.48 -7.15
C ASP A 569 24.17 -1.86 -7.21
N ILE A 570 24.47 -3.17 -7.37
CA ILE A 570 25.84 -3.66 -7.52
C ILE A 570 26.30 -3.37 -8.96
N ASP A 571 27.45 -2.73 -9.11
CA ASP A 571 28.12 -2.69 -10.40
C ASP A 571 28.66 -4.08 -10.70
N ILE A 572 28.03 -4.77 -11.66
CA ILE A 572 28.42 -6.15 -12.01
C ILE A 572 29.85 -6.26 -12.54
N THR A 573 30.45 -5.14 -12.96
CA THR A 573 31.86 -5.12 -13.37
C THR A 573 32.80 -5.19 -12.18
N THR A 574 32.30 -4.90 -10.97
CA THR A 574 33.08 -5.01 -9.72
C THR A 574 32.99 -6.40 -9.08
N ILE A 575 32.12 -7.29 -9.59
CA ILE A 575 32.04 -8.65 -9.05
C ILE A 575 33.39 -9.35 -9.27
N GLN A 576 34.03 -9.64 -8.16
CA GLN A 576 35.36 -10.26 -8.18
C GLN A 576 35.28 -11.74 -8.52
N ARG A 577 36.27 -12.27 -9.20
CA ARG A 577 36.34 -13.68 -9.63
C ARG A 577 37.45 -14.39 -8.89
N LEU A 578 37.05 -15.27 -7.99
CA LEU A 578 38.00 -16.10 -7.30
C LEU A 578 38.25 -17.38 -8.10
N VAL A 579 39.52 -17.60 -8.46
CA VAL A 579 39.96 -18.77 -9.21
C VAL A 579 40.67 -19.73 -8.26
N ILE A 580 40.21 -20.97 -8.23
CA ILE A 580 40.84 -22.03 -7.43
C ILE A 580 42.10 -22.50 -8.15
N PRO A 581 43.29 -22.42 -7.53
CA PRO A 581 44.49 -22.93 -8.12
C PRO A 581 44.48 -24.47 -8.13
N VAL A 582 44.61 -25.08 -9.31
CA VAL A 582 44.52 -26.53 -9.49
C VAL A 582 45.64 -27.09 -10.32
N LYS A 583 45.95 -28.35 -10.08
CA LYS A 583 46.89 -29.16 -10.91
C LYS A 583 46.19 -30.41 -11.42
N LEU A 584 46.67 -30.91 -12.57
CA LEU A 584 46.18 -32.16 -13.13
C LEU A 584 46.68 -33.36 -12.31
N GLY A 585 45.76 -34.29 -12.02
CA GLY A 585 46.02 -35.56 -11.37
C GLY A 585 45.35 -36.72 -12.10
N LYS A 586 45.67 -37.93 -11.75
CA LYS A 586 45.00 -39.16 -12.21
C LYS A 586 44.65 -40.04 -11.03
N THR A 587 43.45 -40.59 -11.01
CA THR A 587 43.08 -41.62 -10.04
C THR A 587 43.73 -42.95 -10.36
N GLU A 588 43.74 -43.90 -9.41
CA GLU A 588 44.23 -45.28 -9.64
C GLU A 588 43.52 -45.94 -10.83
N ALA A 589 42.27 -45.61 -11.08
CA ALA A 589 41.50 -46.09 -12.24
C ALA A 589 41.87 -45.35 -13.55
N GLY A 590 42.86 -44.46 -13.53
CA GLY A 590 43.35 -43.73 -14.70
C GLY A 590 42.47 -42.55 -15.14
N GLN A 591 41.47 -42.12 -14.35
CA GLN A 591 40.61 -40.97 -14.63
C GLN A 591 41.40 -39.68 -14.34
N SER A 592 41.33 -38.71 -15.26
CA SER A 592 41.86 -37.37 -15.04
C SER A 592 41.01 -36.59 -14.01
N VAL A 593 41.68 -35.97 -13.04
CA VAL A 593 41.06 -35.15 -11.99
C VAL A 593 41.86 -33.86 -11.82
N LEU A 594 41.23 -32.87 -11.20
CA LEU A 594 41.89 -31.62 -10.79
C LEU A 594 42.08 -31.65 -9.26
N LEU A 595 43.27 -31.39 -8.82
CA LEU A 595 43.62 -31.31 -7.41
C LEU A 595 43.86 -29.85 -7.04
N ALA A 596 43.19 -29.34 -6.01
CA ALA A 596 43.49 -28.03 -5.46
C ALA A 596 44.95 -28.01 -4.95
N THR A 597 45.68 -26.94 -5.22
CA THR A 597 47.09 -26.80 -4.83
C THR A 597 47.28 -26.07 -3.51
N ALA A 598 46.25 -25.43 -3.01
CA ALA A 598 46.19 -24.79 -1.70
C ALA A 598 44.82 -25.02 -1.04
N PRO A 599 44.72 -25.03 0.29
CA PRO A 599 43.46 -24.99 1.00
C PRO A 599 42.65 -23.76 0.62
N PHE A 600 41.30 -23.88 0.58
CA PHE A 600 40.47 -22.79 0.10
C PHE A 600 40.51 -21.55 1.01
N ASP A 601 40.71 -21.71 2.31
CA ASP A 601 40.89 -20.62 3.28
C ASP A 601 42.14 -19.77 3.00
N GLU A 602 43.22 -20.39 2.57
CA GLU A 602 44.43 -19.67 2.13
C GLU A 602 44.14 -18.89 0.84
N VAL A 603 43.49 -19.53 -0.14
CA VAL A 603 43.10 -18.90 -1.42
C VAL A 603 42.16 -17.71 -1.16
N LEU A 604 41.18 -17.85 -0.26
CA LEU A 604 40.25 -16.80 0.13
C LEU A 604 40.94 -15.65 0.87
N SER A 605 41.89 -15.99 1.78
CA SER A 605 42.66 -14.99 2.52
C SER A 605 43.58 -14.18 1.60
N GLU A 606 44.24 -14.83 0.64
CA GLU A 606 45.06 -14.16 -0.36
C GLU A 606 44.23 -13.26 -1.27
N PHE A 607 43.03 -13.74 -1.69
CA PHE A 607 42.08 -12.99 -2.47
C PHE A 607 41.66 -11.72 -1.75
N TYR A 608 41.22 -11.78 -0.49
CA TYR A 608 40.86 -10.58 0.28
C TYR A 608 42.04 -9.64 0.52
N SER A 609 43.22 -10.20 0.72
CA SER A 609 44.44 -9.39 0.85
C SER A 609 44.77 -8.62 -0.43
N SER A 610 44.51 -9.21 -1.59
CA SER A 610 44.70 -8.57 -2.89
C SER A 610 43.65 -7.45 -3.17
N LEU A 611 42.43 -7.63 -2.68
CA LEU A 611 41.38 -6.60 -2.81
C LEU A 611 41.62 -5.36 -1.92
N LEU A 612 42.31 -5.57 -0.78
CA LEU A 612 42.69 -4.48 0.15
C LEU A 612 44.01 -3.81 -0.21
N ALA A 613 44.80 -4.39 -1.09
CA ALA A 613 46.02 -3.81 -1.63
C ALA A 613 45.63 -2.92 -2.83
N ASP A 614 46.05 -1.64 -2.77
CA ASP A 614 45.78 -0.50 -3.66
C ASP A 614 45.48 -0.88 -5.13
N PRO A 615 44.37 -0.36 -5.75
CA PRO A 615 43.95 -0.71 -7.10
C PRO A 615 44.95 -0.41 -8.23
N GLU A 616 45.98 0.38 -7.99
CA GLU A 616 47.05 0.63 -9.00
C GLU A 616 48.07 -0.52 -9.15
N SER A 617 48.11 -1.50 -8.26
CA SER A 617 49.07 -2.60 -8.33
C SER A 617 48.55 -3.88 -9.01
N THR A 618 47.27 -3.96 -9.31
CA THR A 618 46.61 -5.16 -9.85
C THR A 618 46.72 -5.29 -11.38
N GLU A 619 46.93 -4.22 -12.12
CA GLU A 619 47.16 -4.31 -13.58
C GLU A 619 48.53 -4.96 -13.93
N GLU A 620 49.52 -4.90 -13.06
CA GLU A 620 50.83 -5.53 -13.29
C GLU A 620 50.88 -7.03 -12.96
N ALA A 621 50.01 -7.53 -12.09
CA ALA A 621 50.03 -8.95 -11.67
C ALA A 621 49.33 -9.91 -12.65
N PHE A 622 48.43 -9.40 -13.49
CA PHE A 622 47.69 -10.18 -14.49
C PHE A 622 47.98 -9.79 -15.95
N GLY A 623 48.87 -8.83 -16.14
CA GLY A 623 49.30 -8.36 -17.44
C GLY A 623 50.57 -9.00 -17.96
N SER A 624 50.45 -9.59 -19.11
CA SER A 624 51.51 -9.99 -20.04
C SER A 624 52.31 -11.23 -19.67
N ALA A 625 51.80 -12.39 -20.02
CA ALA A 625 52.68 -13.42 -20.56
C ALA A 625 53.25 -12.87 -21.90
N ASP A 626 54.49 -12.40 -21.83
CA ASP A 626 55.25 -11.96 -22.98
C ASP A 626 55.35 -13.13 -24.00
N PRO A 627 54.84 -13.00 -25.24
CA PRO A 627 54.84 -14.08 -26.21
C PRO A 627 56.22 -14.39 -26.81
N ASP A 628 57.31 -13.76 -26.32
CA ASP A 628 58.61 -13.83 -26.98
C ASP A 628 59.70 -14.61 -26.22
N GLN A 629 59.36 -15.50 -25.28
CA GLN A 629 60.33 -16.46 -24.75
C GLN A 629 59.92 -17.90 -25.09
N SER A 630 60.34 -18.29 -26.32
CA SER A 630 60.64 -19.62 -26.93
C SER A 630 60.16 -20.88 -26.19
#